data_6e17d253cd9e2f66383858e560a8f33a
#
_entry.id   6e17d253cd9e2f66383858e560a8f33a
#
_cell.length_a   1.000
_cell.length_b   1.000
_cell.length_c   1.000
_cell.angle_alpha   90.00
_cell.angle_beta   90.00
_cell.angle_gamma   90.00
#
_symmetry.space_group_name_H-M   'P 1'
#
loop_
_entity.id
_entity.type
_entity.pdbx_description
1 polymer ?
#
loop_
_entity_poly.entity_id
_entity_poly.type
_entity_poly.pdbx_seq_one_letter_code
_entity_poly.pdbx_strand_id
1 'polypeptide(L)'
;MADLILSEKYKAFLRCTAPVEFLEGTTAAGKTTVGLFKFILRCAESEKRIHVLSGLDQGTIEKNIITKELGILDDFGGLVEYWPSGRGDDRMAHLILHTTDEDKKIYVLGYADKARWKKALGGQYGCLYIDEINIADMDFVREASMRCDYLLATLNPDDPGLPVYE
;
A
#
# COMPACT_ATOMS: atom_id res chain seq x y z
N MET A 1 -11.46 -12.78 11.13
CA MET A 1 -11.36 -11.34 10.84
C MET A 1 -11.80 -10.55 12.05
N ALA A 2 -11.04 -9.57 12.47
CA ALA A 2 -11.44 -8.70 13.57
C ALA A 2 -12.63 -7.83 13.17
N ASP A 3 -13.53 -7.57 14.12
CA ASP A 3 -14.66 -6.70 13.85
C ASP A 3 -14.19 -5.26 13.65
N LEU A 4 -14.54 -4.70 12.51
CA LEU A 4 -14.18 -3.33 12.14
C LEU A 4 -15.40 -2.45 12.17
N ILE A 5 -15.44 -1.53 13.15
CA ILE A 5 -16.53 -0.55 13.25
C ILE A 5 -16.15 0.68 12.44
N LEU A 6 -16.92 0.96 11.40
CA LEU A 6 -16.63 2.05 10.46
C LEU A 6 -17.53 3.24 10.71
N SER A 7 -16.94 4.43 10.79
CA SER A 7 -17.69 5.69 10.78
C SER A 7 -18.26 5.95 9.38
N GLU A 8 -19.24 6.88 9.29
CA GLU A 8 -19.80 7.27 7.99
C GLU A 8 -18.70 7.83 7.05
N LYS A 9 -17.73 8.52 7.59
CA LYS A 9 -16.60 9.05 6.83
C LYS A 9 -15.81 7.92 6.17
N TYR A 10 -15.51 6.85 6.90
CA TYR A 10 -14.77 5.72 6.35
C TYR A 10 -15.62 4.91 5.37
N LYS A 11 -16.91 4.79 5.59
CA LYS A 11 -17.81 4.12 4.64
C LYS A 11 -17.84 4.87 3.30
N ALA A 12 -17.90 6.21 3.36
CA ALA A 12 -17.84 7.04 2.15
C ALA A 12 -16.50 6.87 1.43
N PHE A 13 -15.41 6.82 2.18
CA PHE A 13 -14.07 6.57 1.63
C PHE A 13 -14.01 5.22 0.89
N LEU A 14 -14.55 4.16 1.48
CA LEU A 14 -14.52 2.84 0.85
C LEU A 14 -15.32 2.79 -0.45
N ARG A 15 -16.36 3.60 -0.57
CA ARG A 15 -17.20 3.66 -1.78
C ARG A 15 -16.67 4.60 -2.85
N CYS A 16 -15.73 5.46 -2.51
CA CYS A 16 -15.16 6.42 -3.47
C CYS A 16 -14.35 5.71 -4.55
N THR A 17 -14.47 6.16 -5.80
CA THR A 17 -13.77 5.58 -6.94
C THR A 17 -12.68 6.49 -7.52
N ALA A 18 -12.27 7.51 -6.79
CA ALA A 18 -11.22 8.44 -7.23
C ALA A 18 -9.91 7.70 -7.51
N PRO A 19 -9.13 8.14 -8.51
CA PRO A 19 -7.84 7.50 -8.84
C PRO A 19 -6.73 7.81 -7.84
N VAL A 20 -6.85 8.89 -7.08
CA VAL A 20 -5.87 9.29 -6.06
C VAL A 20 -6.62 9.65 -4.78
N GLU A 21 -6.20 9.06 -3.67
CA GLU A 21 -6.80 9.33 -2.38
C GLU A 21 -5.72 9.46 -1.30
N PHE A 22 -5.92 10.40 -0.39
CA PHE A 22 -5.03 10.62 0.74
C PHE A 22 -5.81 10.45 2.04
N LEU A 23 -5.24 9.71 2.97
CA LEU A 23 -5.76 9.59 4.33
C LEU A 23 -4.88 10.43 5.25
N GLU A 24 -5.43 11.53 5.73
CA GLU A 24 -4.74 12.45 6.62
C GLU A 24 -5.28 12.30 8.05
N GLY A 25 -4.40 12.49 9.02
CA GLY A 25 -4.78 12.47 10.43
C GLY A 25 -3.65 12.03 11.32
N THR A 26 -3.80 12.29 12.61
CA THR A 26 -2.89 11.77 13.61
C THR A 26 -2.99 10.25 13.67
N THR A 27 -1.94 9.59 14.14
CA THR A 27 -1.81 8.14 14.19
C THR A 27 -2.97 7.44 14.87
N ALA A 28 -4.11 7.35 14.22
CA ALA A 28 -5.19 6.52 14.69
C ALA A 28 -5.09 5.17 13.99
N ALA A 29 -5.17 4.10 14.75
CA ALA A 29 -5.15 2.74 14.22
C ALA A 29 -6.19 2.55 13.11
N GLY A 30 -7.33 3.23 13.20
CA GLY A 30 -8.41 3.15 12.21
C GLY A 30 -8.03 3.65 10.82
N LYS A 31 -7.21 4.69 10.73
CA LYS A 31 -6.78 5.25 9.43
C LYS A 31 -6.03 4.21 8.59
N THR A 32 -5.01 3.60 9.17
CA THR A 32 -4.20 2.60 8.47
C THR A 32 -5.03 1.36 8.13
N THR A 33 -5.83 0.88 9.08
CA THR A 33 -6.64 -0.31 8.89
C THR A 33 -7.63 -0.16 7.74
N VAL A 34 -8.35 0.97 7.68
CA VAL A 34 -9.32 1.24 6.62
C VAL A 34 -8.64 1.43 5.28
N GLY A 35 -7.49 2.13 5.27
CA GLY A 35 -6.69 2.33 4.06
C GLY A 35 -6.21 1.01 3.48
N LEU A 36 -5.70 0.12 4.31
CA LEU A 36 -5.25 -1.20 3.86
C LEU A 36 -6.40 -2.05 3.33
N PHE A 37 -7.55 -1.98 3.99
CA PHE A 37 -8.73 -2.71 3.55
C PHE A 37 -9.11 -2.28 2.13
N LYS A 38 -9.20 -0.97 1.89
CA LYS A 38 -9.52 -0.43 0.56
C LYS A 38 -8.46 -0.79 -0.47
N PHE A 39 -7.17 -0.68 -0.11
CA PHE A 39 -6.08 -1.02 -1.01
C PHE A 39 -6.19 -2.46 -1.49
N ILE A 40 -6.40 -3.40 -0.58
CA ILE A 40 -6.53 -4.82 -0.94
C ILE A 40 -7.75 -5.05 -1.83
N LEU A 41 -8.89 -4.41 -1.52
CA LEU A 41 -10.08 -4.52 -2.36
C LEU A 41 -9.81 -4.00 -3.78
N ARG A 42 -9.14 -2.86 -3.90
CA ARG A 42 -8.82 -2.28 -5.20
C ARG A 42 -7.83 -3.17 -5.97
N CYS A 43 -6.87 -3.79 -5.30
CA CYS A 43 -5.98 -4.75 -5.94
C CYS A 43 -6.76 -5.95 -6.48
N ALA A 44 -7.70 -6.47 -5.70
CA ALA A 44 -8.50 -7.61 -6.11
C ALA A 44 -9.38 -7.30 -7.32
N GLU A 45 -9.91 -6.08 -7.40
CA GLU A 45 -10.80 -5.65 -8.49
C GLU A 45 -10.04 -5.21 -9.76
N SER A 46 -8.75 -4.91 -9.63
CA SER A 46 -7.95 -4.40 -10.74
C SER A 46 -7.74 -5.46 -11.83
N GLU A 47 -7.67 -5.01 -13.07
CA GLU A 47 -7.30 -5.88 -14.18
C GLU A 47 -5.79 -6.15 -14.21
N LYS A 48 -5.01 -5.32 -13.55
CA LYS A 48 -3.54 -5.49 -13.46
C LYS A 48 -3.19 -6.56 -12.43
N ARG A 49 -2.12 -7.29 -12.68
CA ARG A 49 -1.66 -8.37 -11.80
C ARG A 49 -0.62 -7.90 -10.80
N ILE A 50 0.04 -6.79 -11.08
CA ILE A 50 1.13 -6.26 -10.27
C ILE A 50 0.69 -4.98 -9.57
N HIS A 51 1.00 -4.90 -8.28
CA HIS A 51 0.69 -3.75 -7.42
C HIS A 51 1.88 -3.46 -6.53
N VAL A 52 1.88 -2.33 -5.85
CA VAL A 52 3.00 -1.89 -5.00
C VAL A 52 2.50 -1.38 -3.66
N LEU A 53 3.13 -1.85 -2.59
CA LEU A 53 2.94 -1.40 -1.23
C LEU A 53 4.26 -0.80 -0.75
N SER A 54 4.28 0.48 -0.44
CA SER A 54 5.53 1.16 -0.10
C SER A 54 5.49 1.88 1.25
N GLY A 55 6.66 2.03 1.84
CA GLY A 55 6.90 2.74 3.08
C GLY A 55 8.38 3.05 3.18
N LEU A 56 8.85 3.49 4.36
CA LEU A 56 10.23 3.90 4.54
C LEU A 56 11.22 2.79 4.14
N ASP A 57 11.03 1.60 4.69
CA ASP A 57 11.82 0.41 4.36
C ASP A 57 10.98 -0.85 4.61
N GLN A 58 11.50 -1.99 4.17
CA GLN A 58 10.79 -3.26 4.29
C GLN A 58 10.45 -3.60 5.76
N GLY A 59 11.39 -3.40 6.67
CA GLY A 59 11.17 -3.69 8.09
C GLY A 59 10.06 -2.85 8.70
N THR A 60 10.00 -1.57 8.35
CA THR A 60 8.95 -0.66 8.81
C THR A 60 7.59 -1.07 8.24
N ILE A 61 7.54 -1.44 6.96
CA ILE A 61 6.31 -1.92 6.33
C ILE A 61 5.82 -3.21 7.00
N GLU A 62 6.71 -4.14 7.26
CA GLU A 62 6.35 -5.38 7.96
C GLU A 62 5.73 -5.09 9.32
N LYS A 63 6.41 -4.27 10.12
CA LYS A 63 6.01 -3.95 11.48
C LYS A 63 4.69 -3.19 11.54
N ASN A 64 4.49 -2.22 10.66
CA ASN A 64 3.36 -1.29 10.76
C ASN A 64 2.15 -1.68 9.92
N ILE A 65 2.33 -2.53 8.92
CA ILE A 65 1.29 -2.80 7.92
C ILE A 65 1.00 -4.29 7.78
N ILE A 66 2.03 -5.12 7.63
CA ILE A 66 1.85 -6.52 7.26
C ILE A 66 1.57 -7.41 8.44
N THR A 67 2.43 -7.39 9.45
CA THR A 67 2.38 -8.33 10.58
C THR A 67 1.72 -7.79 11.84
N LYS A 68 1.35 -6.52 11.86
CA LYS A 68 0.73 -5.94 13.04
C LYS A 68 -0.69 -6.43 13.25
N GLU A 69 -1.24 -6.22 14.44
CA GLU A 69 -2.65 -6.46 14.72
C GLU A 69 -3.52 -5.55 13.83
N LEU A 70 -4.56 -6.13 13.20
CA LEU A 70 -5.40 -5.48 12.19
C LEU A 70 -4.61 -5.03 10.95
N GLY A 71 -3.44 -5.61 10.73
CA GLY A 71 -2.68 -5.43 9.50
C GLY A 71 -3.13 -6.41 8.41
N ILE A 72 -2.37 -6.48 7.33
CA ILE A 72 -2.76 -7.28 6.16
C ILE A 72 -2.89 -8.77 6.50
N LEU A 73 -1.90 -9.35 7.18
CA LEU A 73 -1.95 -10.79 7.48
C LEU A 73 -3.01 -11.13 8.51
N ASP A 74 -3.29 -10.24 9.43
CA ASP A 74 -4.32 -10.43 10.44
C ASP A 74 -5.72 -10.41 9.82
N ASP A 75 -5.98 -9.41 8.97
CA ASP A 75 -7.31 -9.23 8.35
C ASP A 75 -7.55 -10.13 7.13
N PHE A 76 -6.50 -10.44 6.38
CA PHE A 76 -6.62 -11.16 5.11
C PHE A 76 -5.80 -12.44 5.06
N GLY A 77 -5.41 -13.00 6.21
CA GLY A 77 -4.49 -14.15 6.30
C GLY A 77 -4.92 -15.40 5.54
N GLY A 78 -6.21 -15.55 5.26
CA GLY A 78 -6.69 -16.66 4.43
C GLY A 78 -6.59 -16.41 2.93
N LEU A 79 -6.33 -15.15 2.53
CA LEU A 79 -6.32 -14.74 1.12
C LEU A 79 -4.96 -14.18 0.68
N VAL A 80 -4.07 -13.87 1.63
CA VAL A 80 -2.79 -13.22 1.35
C VAL A 80 -1.65 -14.02 1.96
N GLU A 81 -0.60 -14.24 1.18
CA GLU A 81 0.67 -14.82 1.64
C GLU A 81 1.76 -13.78 1.55
N TYR A 82 2.66 -13.75 2.52
CA TYR A 82 3.80 -12.83 2.50
C TYR A 82 5.12 -13.58 2.27
N TRP A 83 5.90 -13.14 1.30
CA TRP A 83 7.20 -13.69 0.92
C TRP A 83 8.28 -12.60 1.11
N PRO A 84 8.86 -12.47 2.31
CA PRO A 84 9.79 -11.37 2.62
C PRO A 84 11.10 -11.38 1.85
N SER A 85 11.50 -12.53 1.33
CA SER A 85 12.73 -12.67 0.53
C SER A 85 12.44 -13.09 -0.90
N GLY A 86 11.19 -12.95 -1.32
CA GLY A 86 10.77 -13.36 -2.64
C GLY A 86 10.51 -14.85 -2.74
N ARG A 87 10.14 -15.29 -3.94
CA ARG A 87 9.75 -16.66 -4.22
C ARG A 87 10.22 -17.05 -5.62
N GLY A 88 10.84 -18.23 -5.73
CA GLY A 88 11.35 -18.71 -7.01
C GLY A 88 12.45 -17.79 -7.56
N ASP A 89 12.28 -17.37 -8.79
CA ASP A 89 13.23 -16.46 -9.46
C ASP A 89 13.06 -15.00 -9.06
N ASP A 90 11.90 -14.67 -8.47
CA ASP A 90 11.62 -13.29 -8.01
C ASP A 90 12.04 -13.16 -6.54
N ARG A 91 13.17 -12.54 -6.31
CA ARG A 91 13.77 -12.36 -4.98
C ARG A 91 13.35 -11.09 -4.27
N MET A 92 12.46 -10.32 -4.85
CA MET A 92 11.95 -9.11 -4.22
C MET A 92 10.81 -9.46 -3.25
N ALA A 93 10.80 -8.81 -2.08
CA ALA A 93 9.72 -9.00 -1.10
C ALA A 93 8.38 -8.69 -1.75
N HIS A 94 7.40 -9.58 -1.55
CA HIS A 94 6.06 -9.38 -2.10
C HIS A 94 5.00 -10.16 -1.34
N LEU A 95 3.77 -9.72 -1.54
CA LEU A 95 2.58 -10.42 -1.08
C LEU A 95 1.91 -11.07 -2.29
N ILE A 96 1.28 -12.21 -2.08
CA ILE A 96 0.41 -12.84 -3.08
C ILE A 96 -1.01 -12.74 -2.57
N LEU A 97 -1.87 -12.07 -3.33
CA LEU A 97 -3.30 -11.97 -3.04
C LEU A 97 -4.05 -12.95 -3.94
N HIS A 98 -4.70 -13.93 -3.32
CA HIS A 98 -5.50 -14.93 -4.05
C HIS A 98 -6.90 -14.37 -4.32
N THR A 99 -7.29 -14.32 -5.58
CA THR A 99 -8.63 -13.92 -5.99
C THR A 99 -9.30 -15.10 -6.73
N THR A 100 -10.57 -14.94 -7.07
CA THR A 100 -11.30 -16.01 -7.77
C THR A 100 -10.79 -16.25 -9.19
N ASP A 101 -10.23 -15.22 -9.81
CA ASP A 101 -9.78 -15.29 -11.21
C ASP A 101 -8.30 -15.60 -11.34
N GLU A 102 -7.47 -14.91 -10.56
CA GLU A 102 -6.01 -15.02 -10.65
C GLU A 102 -5.34 -14.53 -9.37
N ASP A 103 -4.07 -14.85 -9.21
CA ASP A 103 -3.27 -14.32 -8.12
C ASP A 103 -2.75 -12.94 -8.50
N LYS A 104 -2.77 -12.02 -7.54
CA LYS A 104 -2.20 -10.69 -7.67
C LYS A 104 -0.90 -10.63 -6.86
N LYS A 105 0.12 -9.99 -7.42
CA LYS A 105 1.39 -9.79 -6.73
C LYS A 105 1.48 -8.33 -6.28
N ILE A 106 1.81 -8.12 -5.01
CA ILE A 106 1.98 -6.80 -4.42
C ILE A 106 3.41 -6.68 -3.92
N TYR A 107 4.25 -5.93 -4.63
CA TYR A 107 5.63 -5.73 -4.21
C TYR A 107 5.70 -4.86 -2.96
N VAL A 108 6.58 -5.23 -2.03
CA VAL A 108 6.84 -4.49 -0.79
C VAL A 108 8.15 -3.73 -0.99
N LEU A 109 8.06 -2.41 -1.15
CA LEU A 109 9.19 -1.57 -1.52
C LEU A 109 9.42 -0.45 -0.51
N GLY A 110 10.67 -0.37 0.00
CA GLY A 110 11.09 0.80 0.76
C GLY A 110 11.49 1.93 -0.17
N TYR A 111 10.91 3.13 0.00
CA TYR A 111 11.30 4.26 -0.85
C TYR A 111 12.71 4.77 -0.54
N ALA A 112 13.31 4.33 0.55
CA ALA A 112 14.72 4.60 0.84
C ALA A 112 15.68 3.73 0.02
N ASP A 113 15.20 2.62 -0.55
CA ASP A 113 16.01 1.70 -1.35
C ASP A 113 15.80 1.94 -2.85
N LYS A 114 16.51 2.93 -3.35
CA LYS A 114 16.38 3.39 -4.74
C LYS A 114 16.69 2.31 -5.79
N ALA A 115 17.68 1.48 -5.53
CA ALA A 115 18.06 0.42 -6.48
C ALA A 115 16.94 -0.60 -6.67
N ARG A 116 16.26 -0.97 -5.57
CA ARG A 116 15.16 -1.93 -5.63
C ARG A 116 13.92 -1.37 -6.31
N TRP A 117 13.51 -0.16 -5.92
CA TRP A 117 12.28 0.36 -6.50
C TRP A 117 12.45 0.70 -7.99
N LYS A 118 13.61 1.10 -8.43
CA LYS A 118 13.88 1.29 -9.86
C LYS A 118 13.73 -0.02 -10.63
N LYS A 119 14.19 -1.12 -10.06
CA LYS A 119 14.06 -2.44 -10.69
C LYS A 119 12.62 -2.91 -10.75
N ALA A 120 11.85 -2.67 -9.69
CA ALA A 120 10.45 -3.12 -9.59
C ALA A 120 9.50 -2.30 -10.45
N LEU A 121 9.75 -1.00 -10.61
CA LEU A 121 8.85 -0.08 -11.31
C LEU A 121 9.14 0.01 -12.81
N GLY A 122 9.48 -1.11 -13.44
CA GLY A 122 9.83 -1.13 -14.86
C GLY A 122 8.66 -1.00 -15.83
N GLY A 123 7.42 -1.01 -15.39
CA GLY A 123 6.24 -0.94 -16.24
C GLY A 123 5.04 -0.36 -15.55
N GLN A 124 3.90 -0.42 -16.21
CA GLN A 124 2.63 -0.01 -15.64
C GLN A 124 2.13 -1.04 -14.63
N TYR A 125 1.54 -0.58 -13.53
CA TYR A 125 0.94 -1.47 -12.53
C TYR A 125 -0.38 -0.87 -12.04
N GLY A 126 -1.14 -1.63 -11.21
CA GLY A 126 -2.48 -1.25 -10.81
C GLY A 126 -2.50 -0.27 -9.64
N CYS A 127 -2.38 -0.79 -8.44
CA CYS A 127 -2.56 0.00 -7.22
C CYS A 127 -1.23 0.28 -6.54
N LEU A 128 -1.09 1.49 -6.00
CA LEU A 128 0.07 1.91 -5.23
C LEU A 128 -0.38 2.42 -3.87
N TYR A 129 0.20 1.88 -2.80
CA TYR A 129 0.02 2.37 -1.45
C TYR A 129 1.33 3.01 -0.98
N ILE A 130 1.28 4.23 -0.48
CA ILE A 130 2.45 4.91 0.08
C ILE A 130 2.16 5.28 1.54
N ASP A 131 2.84 4.62 2.47
CA ASP A 131 2.71 4.90 3.89
C ASP A 131 3.57 6.12 4.25
N GLU A 132 3.00 7.06 4.99
CA GLU A 132 3.68 8.28 5.40
C GLU A 132 4.33 9.02 4.22
N ILE A 133 3.53 9.35 3.22
CA ILE A 133 4.02 10.02 1.99
C ILE A 133 4.74 11.34 2.28
N ASN A 134 4.43 11.97 3.42
CA ASN A 134 5.07 13.23 3.83
C ASN A 134 6.58 13.11 4.08
N ILE A 135 7.08 11.91 4.37
CA ILE A 135 8.53 11.66 4.53
C ILE A 135 9.15 10.90 3.36
N ALA A 136 8.36 10.58 2.34
CA ALA A 136 8.84 9.78 1.21
C ALA A 136 9.80 10.56 0.31
N ASP A 137 10.71 9.80 -0.32
CA ASP A 137 11.57 10.33 -1.36
C ASP A 137 10.70 10.82 -2.53
N MET A 138 10.81 12.09 -2.89
CA MET A 138 9.98 12.68 -3.94
C MET A 138 10.26 12.11 -5.33
N ASP A 139 11.48 11.63 -5.59
CA ASP A 139 11.77 10.94 -6.85
C ASP A 139 10.99 9.62 -6.92
N PHE A 140 10.92 8.88 -5.81
CA PHE A 140 10.10 7.68 -5.73
C PHE A 140 8.62 7.99 -5.97
N VAL A 141 8.09 8.99 -5.27
CA VAL A 141 6.68 9.38 -5.41
C VAL A 141 6.34 9.72 -6.86
N ARG A 142 7.19 10.50 -7.50
CA ARG A 142 7.01 10.91 -8.89
C ARG A 142 7.01 9.73 -9.85
N GLU A 143 8.05 8.90 -9.76
CA GLU A 143 8.19 7.74 -10.63
C GLU A 143 7.08 6.72 -10.44
N ALA A 144 6.76 6.42 -9.19
CA ALA A 144 5.75 5.41 -8.87
C ALA A 144 4.34 5.86 -9.26
N SER A 145 3.99 7.11 -8.96
CA SER A 145 2.64 7.62 -9.22
C SER A 145 2.32 7.76 -10.70
N MET A 146 3.34 7.98 -11.54
CA MET A 146 3.13 8.06 -12.98
C MET A 146 2.73 6.74 -13.63
N ARG A 147 2.98 5.62 -12.96
CA ARG A 147 2.77 4.28 -13.52
C ARG A 147 1.61 3.52 -12.91
N CYS A 148 0.91 4.10 -11.95
CA CYS A 148 -0.20 3.41 -11.28
C CYS A 148 -1.56 3.90 -11.77
N ASP A 149 -2.56 3.02 -11.66
CA ASP A 149 -3.95 3.35 -11.96
C ASP A 149 -4.66 3.96 -10.74
N TYR A 150 -4.25 3.55 -9.54
CA TYR A 150 -4.84 4.01 -8.29
C TYR A 150 -3.74 4.24 -7.25
N LEU A 151 -3.74 5.41 -6.63
CA LEU A 151 -2.81 5.77 -5.56
C LEU A 151 -3.58 6.02 -4.27
N LEU A 152 -3.19 5.33 -3.21
CA LEU A 152 -3.66 5.58 -1.85
C LEU A 152 -2.45 5.88 -0.97
N ALA A 153 -2.44 7.03 -0.34
CA ALA A 153 -1.34 7.45 0.51
C ALA A 153 -1.84 7.90 1.88
N THR A 154 -1.03 7.65 2.90
CA THR A 154 -1.31 8.17 4.24
C THR A 154 -0.39 9.36 4.53
N LEU A 155 -0.94 10.35 5.22
CA LEU A 155 -0.24 11.56 5.61
C LEU A 155 -0.27 11.71 7.12
N ASN A 156 0.84 12.22 7.67
CA ASN A 156 0.87 12.70 9.03
C ASN A 156 1.04 14.24 8.97
N PRO A 157 0.07 15.05 9.47
CA PRO A 157 0.10 16.50 9.31
C PRO A 157 1.06 17.24 10.24
N ASP A 158 1.99 16.56 10.89
CA ASP A 158 2.88 17.15 11.88
C ASP A 158 3.88 18.16 11.30
N ASP A 159 4.15 18.11 10.01
CA ASP A 159 5.08 19.03 9.37
C ASP A 159 4.54 19.53 8.03
N PRO A 160 3.77 20.66 8.04
CA PRO A 160 3.18 21.20 6.82
C PRO A 160 4.21 21.82 5.85
N GLY A 161 5.47 21.99 6.29
CA GLY A 161 6.53 22.50 5.43
C GLY A 161 7.15 21.47 4.50
N LEU A 162 6.73 20.20 4.56
CA LEU A 162 7.26 19.16 3.69
C LEU A 162 6.79 19.34 2.23
N PRO A 163 7.63 18.96 1.25
CA PRO A 163 7.32 19.17 -0.18
C PRO A 163 6.00 18.59 -0.65
N VAL A 164 5.51 17.52 -0.02
CA VAL A 164 4.25 16.87 -0.40
C VAL A 164 3.04 17.78 -0.24
N TYR A 165 3.13 18.82 0.59
CA TYR A 165 2.03 19.75 0.82
C TYR A 165 2.02 20.95 -0.16
N GLU A 166 2.96 21.02 -1.06
CA GLU A 166 3.03 22.07 -2.08
C GLU A 166 2.26 21.71 -3.34
#